data_33c27bfc659a36cb4933a4b918096dd8
#
_entry.id   33c27bfc659a36cb4933a4b918096dd8
#
_cell.length_a   1.000
_cell.length_b   1.000
_cell.length_c   1.000
_cell.angle_alpha   90.00
_cell.angle_beta   90.00
_cell.angle_gamma   90.00
#
_symmetry.space_group_name_H-M   'P 1'
#
loop_
_entity.id
_entity.type
_entity.pdbx_description
1 polymer ?
#
loop_
_entity_poly.entity_id
_entity_poly.type
_entity_poly.pdbx_seq_one_letter_code
_entity_poly.pdbx_strand_id
1 'polypeptide(L)'
;MTQEGLAEAAGVSVGVIRKLERGGTASIASLLSVAHALGTDIAVLLGQQAPRRSMDRDERSTLRALSAVTHDAAIGIPADTSPGTLDELRSVVRHADAAYWSGQYTHLGALLTRLLPEARARYDHADHAEKEQAAGLLADTFQTAGMMANVLGSRDLAYAALTYGRQIAVQAGNDLRDAHLSATTAWVNLRDGRTTQGFALAAAQADRIEPKMSEHDPDRLSVYGQLVTNAAVAASRGGATADTAREYLSQAHAVAARIGIEHARGDHAQPYGPMYAATQAMSIAVALSDTAGALRLMDTVHLGNNVPLATRARYGLDVALTHLECRRWDQAAETLDSVCRMAPGWVRHQMLPGVIISRLTGVSVARLRGLAHAAGVPFGMH
;
A
#
# COMPACT_ATOMS: atom_id res chain seq x y z
N MET A 1 -15.73 24.75 -6.12
CA MET A 1 -14.66 25.04 -7.12
C MET A 1 -15.35 25.10 -8.49
N THR A 2 -14.99 26.04 -9.39
CA THR A 2 -15.52 26.10 -10.77
C THR A 2 -14.82 25.05 -11.65
N GLN A 3 -15.37 24.74 -12.83
CA GLN A 3 -14.71 23.84 -13.79
C GLN A 3 -13.34 24.37 -14.23
N GLU A 4 -13.24 25.68 -14.43
CA GLU A 4 -11.99 26.36 -14.77
C GLU A 4 -10.97 26.29 -13.62
N GLY A 5 -11.41 26.57 -12.38
CA GLY A 5 -10.55 26.49 -11.20
C GLY A 5 -10.08 25.07 -10.89
N LEU A 6 -10.94 24.05 -11.12
CA LEU A 6 -10.53 22.65 -10.97
C LEU A 6 -9.54 22.23 -12.09
N ALA A 7 -9.77 22.67 -13.31
CA ALA A 7 -8.87 22.39 -14.43
C ALA A 7 -7.48 22.98 -14.19
N GLU A 8 -7.40 24.24 -13.73
CA GLU A 8 -6.15 24.90 -13.35
C GLU A 8 -5.45 24.17 -12.20
N ALA A 9 -6.17 23.90 -11.11
CA ALA A 9 -5.62 23.20 -9.93
C ALA A 9 -5.12 21.76 -10.26
N ALA A 10 -5.79 21.08 -11.18
CA ALA A 10 -5.42 19.73 -11.62
C ALA A 10 -4.40 19.71 -12.78
N GLY A 11 -4.06 20.84 -13.36
CA GLY A 11 -3.17 20.92 -14.54
C GLY A 11 -3.73 20.20 -15.78
N VAL A 12 -5.06 20.17 -15.95
CA VAL A 12 -5.73 19.55 -17.09
C VAL A 12 -6.58 20.59 -17.86
N SER A 13 -7.02 20.25 -19.08
CA SER A 13 -7.91 21.15 -19.81
C SER A 13 -9.32 21.14 -19.22
N VAL A 14 -10.05 22.27 -19.33
CA VAL A 14 -11.47 22.37 -18.95
C VAL A 14 -12.31 21.33 -19.68
N GLY A 15 -11.93 20.97 -20.92
CA GLY A 15 -12.58 19.90 -21.68
C GLY A 15 -12.50 18.53 -21.02
N VAL A 16 -11.40 18.23 -20.32
CA VAL A 16 -11.28 16.99 -19.52
C VAL A 16 -12.23 17.00 -18.34
N ILE A 17 -12.36 18.12 -17.61
CA ILE A 17 -13.28 18.24 -16.48
C ILE A 17 -14.74 18.07 -16.97
N ARG A 18 -15.14 18.79 -18.03
CA ARG A 18 -16.48 18.67 -18.62
C ARG A 18 -16.79 17.25 -19.11
N LYS A 19 -15.79 16.54 -19.66
CA LYS A 19 -15.94 15.16 -20.09
C LYS A 19 -16.18 14.22 -18.88
N LEU A 20 -15.43 14.41 -17.80
CA LEU A 20 -15.58 13.61 -16.57
C LEU A 20 -16.94 13.83 -15.91
N GLU A 21 -17.40 15.07 -15.78
CA GLU A 21 -18.72 15.40 -15.22
C GLU A 21 -19.89 14.81 -16.01
N ARG A 22 -19.70 14.57 -17.30
CA ARG A 22 -20.68 13.89 -18.17
C ARG A 22 -20.56 12.36 -18.17
N GLY A 23 -19.77 11.79 -17.25
CA GLY A 23 -19.53 10.34 -17.19
C GLY A 23 -18.56 9.81 -18.24
N GLY A 24 -17.84 10.68 -18.95
CA GLY A 24 -16.80 10.27 -19.90
C GLY A 24 -15.49 9.85 -19.20
N THR A 25 -14.61 9.22 -19.95
CA THR A 25 -13.32 8.71 -19.46
C THR A 25 -12.18 9.67 -19.72
N ALA A 26 -11.17 9.69 -18.83
CA ALA A 26 -9.90 10.38 -18.99
C ALA A 26 -8.72 9.42 -18.76
N SER A 27 -7.48 9.84 -19.02
CA SER A 27 -6.29 9.04 -18.69
C SER A 27 -6.14 8.86 -17.18
N ILE A 28 -5.43 7.82 -16.76
CA ILE A 28 -5.17 7.58 -15.32
C ILE A 28 -4.46 8.77 -14.70
N ALA A 29 -3.47 9.37 -15.38
CA ALA A 29 -2.79 10.55 -14.89
C ALA A 29 -3.74 11.74 -14.70
N SER A 30 -4.64 12.00 -15.66
CA SER A 30 -5.65 13.06 -15.52
C SER A 30 -6.58 12.79 -14.35
N LEU A 31 -7.01 11.53 -14.14
CA LEU A 31 -7.85 11.15 -13.01
C LEU A 31 -7.12 11.32 -11.67
N LEU A 32 -5.85 10.95 -11.59
CA LEU A 32 -5.01 11.17 -10.40
C LEU A 32 -4.82 12.65 -10.10
N SER A 33 -4.55 13.48 -11.12
CA SER A 33 -4.40 14.93 -10.96
C SER A 33 -5.69 15.59 -10.48
N VAL A 34 -6.85 15.20 -11.03
CA VAL A 34 -8.15 15.72 -10.59
C VAL A 34 -8.50 15.24 -9.18
N ALA A 35 -8.24 13.98 -8.84
CA ALA A 35 -8.43 13.46 -7.50
C ALA A 35 -7.56 14.20 -6.48
N HIS A 36 -6.30 14.44 -6.81
CA HIS A 36 -5.38 15.24 -5.99
C HIS A 36 -5.90 16.67 -5.77
N ALA A 37 -6.31 17.37 -6.84
CA ALA A 37 -6.85 18.73 -6.76
C ALA A 37 -8.13 18.81 -5.90
N LEU A 38 -8.90 17.73 -5.85
CA LEU A 38 -10.09 17.60 -5.00
C LEU A 38 -9.78 17.10 -3.57
N GLY A 39 -8.51 16.78 -3.26
CA GLY A 39 -8.11 16.23 -1.98
C GLY A 39 -8.74 14.85 -1.70
N THR A 40 -8.90 14.02 -2.74
CA THR A 40 -9.59 12.73 -2.64
C THR A 40 -8.83 11.60 -3.34
N ASP A 41 -9.24 10.36 -3.13
CA ASP A 41 -8.72 9.21 -3.86
C ASP A 41 -9.41 9.08 -5.23
N ILE A 42 -8.68 8.59 -6.23
CA ILE A 42 -9.20 8.32 -7.59
C ILE A 42 -10.48 7.49 -7.58
N ALA A 43 -10.60 6.61 -6.64
CA ALA A 43 -11.75 5.74 -6.50
C ALA A 43 -13.01 6.46 -6.01
N VAL A 44 -12.84 7.44 -5.13
CA VAL A 44 -13.94 8.33 -4.72
C VAL A 44 -14.40 9.14 -5.93
N LEU A 45 -13.45 9.66 -6.70
CA LEU A 45 -13.71 10.40 -7.93
C LEU A 45 -14.51 9.57 -8.95
N LEU A 46 -14.24 8.27 -9.04
CA LEU A 46 -14.94 7.36 -9.95
C LEU A 46 -16.23 6.76 -9.37
N GLY A 47 -16.69 7.26 -8.23
CA GLY A 47 -17.87 6.73 -7.56
C GLY A 47 -17.69 5.35 -6.93
N GLN A 48 -16.47 4.84 -6.97
CA GLN A 48 -16.08 3.59 -6.35
C GLN A 48 -15.67 3.87 -4.90
N GLN A 49 -16.67 4.19 -4.08
CA GLN A 49 -16.42 4.44 -2.66
C GLN A 49 -15.77 3.21 -2.02
N ALA A 50 -14.80 3.51 -1.14
CA ALA A 50 -14.05 2.53 -0.38
C ALA A 50 -14.89 1.36 0.14
N PRO A 51 -14.28 0.18 0.35
CA PRO A 51 -14.93 -1.12 0.61
C PRO A 51 -15.95 -1.19 1.75
N ARG A 52 -16.19 -0.11 2.50
CA ARG A 52 -17.21 -0.08 3.56
C ARG A 52 -18.60 -0.55 3.13
N ARG A 53 -18.91 -0.47 1.83
CA ARG A 53 -20.18 -0.99 1.27
C ARG A 53 -20.10 -2.47 0.88
N SER A 54 -18.90 -2.98 0.61
CA SER A 54 -18.67 -4.35 0.18
C SER A 54 -18.20 -5.27 1.33
N MET A 55 -17.87 -4.72 2.51
CA MET A 55 -17.53 -5.55 3.67
C MET A 55 -18.70 -6.44 4.06
N ASP A 56 -18.45 -7.74 4.13
CA ASP A 56 -19.40 -8.68 4.66
C ASP A 56 -19.54 -8.55 6.20
N ARG A 57 -20.42 -9.38 6.79
CA ARG A 57 -20.69 -9.33 8.23
C ARG A 57 -19.45 -9.70 9.04
N ASP A 58 -18.68 -10.66 8.56
CA ASP A 58 -17.52 -11.19 9.28
C ASP A 58 -16.35 -10.20 9.24
N GLU A 59 -16.12 -9.55 8.11
CA GLU A 59 -15.15 -8.46 7.98
C GLU A 59 -15.47 -7.29 8.92
N ARG A 60 -16.75 -6.90 9.01
CA ARG A 60 -17.18 -5.84 9.95
C ARG A 60 -16.99 -6.25 11.41
N SER A 61 -17.28 -7.49 11.74
CA SER A 61 -17.07 -8.04 13.08
C SER A 61 -15.58 -8.05 13.43
N THR A 62 -14.75 -8.54 12.52
CA THR A 62 -13.29 -8.56 12.66
C THR A 62 -12.72 -7.16 12.84
N LEU A 63 -13.17 -6.18 12.06
CA LEU A 63 -12.71 -4.80 12.19
C LEU A 63 -13.07 -4.19 13.55
N ARG A 64 -14.26 -4.47 14.08
CA ARG A 64 -14.66 -4.02 15.42
C ARG A 64 -13.79 -4.62 16.51
N ALA A 65 -13.56 -5.94 16.44
CA ALA A 65 -12.70 -6.64 17.39
C ALA A 65 -11.25 -6.13 17.31
N LEU A 66 -10.71 -5.95 16.09
CA LEU A 66 -9.39 -5.39 15.88
C LEU A 66 -9.27 -3.97 16.47
N SER A 67 -10.29 -3.13 16.27
CA SER A 67 -10.33 -1.77 16.83
C SER A 67 -10.26 -1.81 18.36
N ALA A 68 -11.06 -2.63 19.00
CA ALA A 68 -11.06 -2.77 20.46
C ALA A 68 -9.66 -3.16 20.99
N VAL A 69 -9.11 -4.28 20.52
CA VAL A 69 -7.80 -4.76 21.02
C VAL A 69 -6.64 -3.82 20.65
N THR A 70 -6.76 -3.05 19.55
CA THR A 70 -5.75 -2.06 19.17
C THR A 70 -5.69 -0.91 20.18
N HIS A 71 -6.84 -0.38 20.57
CA HIS A 71 -6.93 0.69 21.56
C HIS A 71 -6.60 0.20 22.96
N ASP A 72 -7.09 -0.97 23.34
CA ASP A 72 -6.78 -1.58 24.65
C ASP A 72 -5.28 -1.80 24.82
N ALA A 73 -4.61 -2.36 23.82
CA ALA A 73 -3.17 -2.54 23.83
C ALA A 73 -2.41 -1.20 23.86
N ALA A 74 -2.91 -0.15 23.19
CA ALA A 74 -2.28 1.16 23.16
C ALA A 74 -2.30 1.86 24.54
N ILE A 75 -3.43 1.78 25.24
CA ILE A 75 -3.60 2.42 26.57
C ILE A 75 -3.19 1.54 27.74
N GLY A 76 -2.72 0.30 27.46
CA GLY A 76 -2.17 -0.60 28.47
C GLY A 76 -3.23 -1.27 29.32
N ILE A 77 -4.42 -1.56 28.77
CA ILE A 77 -5.39 -2.41 29.46
C ILE A 77 -4.81 -3.81 29.57
N PRO A 78 -4.66 -4.37 30.80
CA PRO A 78 -4.15 -5.71 30.98
C PRO A 78 -5.03 -6.73 30.26
N ALA A 79 -4.42 -7.59 29.46
CA ALA A 79 -5.11 -8.72 28.88
C ALA A 79 -5.07 -9.90 29.88
N ASP A 80 -6.18 -10.64 29.97
CA ASP A 80 -6.23 -11.91 30.70
C ASP A 80 -5.56 -13.01 29.85
N THR A 81 -4.24 -12.85 29.66
CA THR A 81 -3.43 -13.79 28.88
C THR A 81 -2.04 -13.89 29.50
N SER A 82 -1.53 -15.12 29.61
CA SER A 82 -0.14 -15.35 29.97
C SER A 82 0.74 -15.06 28.76
N PRO A 83 1.70 -14.13 28.84
CA PRO A 83 2.55 -13.84 27.71
C PRO A 83 3.43 -15.06 27.39
N GLY A 84 3.45 -15.46 26.11
CA GLY A 84 4.39 -16.44 25.61
C GLY A 84 5.83 -15.94 25.62
N THR A 85 6.77 -16.77 25.22
CA THR A 85 8.18 -16.38 25.04
C THR A 85 8.35 -15.37 23.87
N LEU A 86 9.46 -14.65 23.85
CA LEU A 86 9.78 -13.75 22.74
C LEU A 86 9.87 -14.47 21.40
N ASP A 87 10.37 -15.72 21.37
CA ASP A 87 10.52 -16.48 20.14
C ASP A 87 9.17 -16.98 19.61
N GLU A 88 8.28 -17.40 20.48
CA GLU A 88 6.90 -17.74 20.12
C GLU A 88 6.19 -16.51 19.54
N LEU A 89 6.27 -15.37 20.24
CA LEU A 89 5.68 -14.12 19.78
C LEU A 89 6.24 -13.67 18.42
N ARG A 90 7.56 -13.75 18.26
CA ARG A 90 8.24 -13.42 16.98
C ARG A 90 7.72 -14.31 15.85
N SER A 91 7.55 -15.61 16.10
CA SER A 91 7.02 -16.54 15.10
C SER A 91 5.61 -16.16 14.66
N VAL A 92 4.75 -15.75 15.61
CA VAL A 92 3.36 -15.33 15.30
C VAL A 92 3.34 -13.99 14.57
N VAL A 93 4.18 -13.02 14.96
CA VAL A 93 4.31 -11.72 14.26
C VAL A 93 4.71 -11.93 12.79
N ARG A 94 5.71 -12.78 12.54
CA ARG A 94 6.14 -13.16 11.20
C ARG A 94 5.00 -13.81 10.38
N HIS A 95 4.25 -14.70 11.02
CA HIS A 95 3.11 -15.34 10.37
C HIS A 95 2.00 -14.34 10.03
N ALA A 96 1.74 -13.37 10.91
CA ALA A 96 0.76 -12.31 10.67
C ALA A 96 1.17 -11.42 9.48
N ASP A 97 2.45 -11.02 9.41
CA ASP A 97 2.96 -10.24 8.28
C ASP A 97 2.88 -11.03 6.96
N ALA A 98 3.27 -12.30 6.96
CA ALA A 98 3.15 -13.18 5.79
C ALA A 98 1.69 -13.36 5.34
N ALA A 99 0.73 -13.47 6.27
CA ALA A 99 -0.69 -13.56 5.98
C ALA A 99 -1.21 -12.27 5.30
N TYR A 100 -0.73 -11.10 5.72
CA TYR A 100 -1.03 -9.83 5.06
C TYR A 100 -0.58 -9.83 3.59
N TRP A 101 0.68 -10.16 3.32
CA TRP A 101 1.27 -10.12 1.98
C TRP A 101 0.76 -11.23 1.05
N SER A 102 0.17 -12.29 1.61
CA SER A 102 -0.54 -13.33 0.85
C SER A 102 -2.04 -13.07 0.68
N GLY A 103 -2.57 -11.97 1.22
CA GLY A 103 -3.98 -11.58 1.06
C GLY A 103 -4.95 -12.43 1.91
N GLN A 104 -4.48 -13.09 2.98
CA GLN A 104 -5.28 -13.93 3.88
C GLN A 104 -5.93 -13.11 5.01
N TYR A 105 -6.70 -12.09 4.65
CA TYR A 105 -7.17 -11.07 5.59
C TYR A 105 -8.14 -11.59 6.66
N THR A 106 -8.98 -12.58 6.36
CA THR A 106 -9.85 -13.20 7.37
C THR A 106 -9.03 -13.91 8.44
N HIS A 107 -8.02 -14.69 8.03
CA HIS A 107 -7.10 -15.35 8.96
C HIS A 107 -6.27 -14.33 9.75
N LEU A 108 -5.74 -13.31 9.08
CA LEU A 108 -4.98 -12.24 9.70
C LEU A 108 -5.79 -11.52 10.78
N GLY A 109 -7.08 -11.24 10.53
CA GLY A 109 -7.95 -10.59 11.51
C GLY A 109 -8.09 -11.39 12.79
N ALA A 110 -8.37 -12.68 12.67
CA ALA A 110 -8.45 -13.59 13.82
C ALA A 110 -7.11 -13.70 14.57
N LEU A 111 -6.00 -13.64 13.83
CA LEU A 111 -4.66 -13.69 14.41
C LEU A 111 -4.34 -12.42 15.20
N LEU A 112 -4.57 -11.24 14.62
CA LEU A 112 -4.26 -9.95 15.24
C LEU A 112 -5.09 -9.66 16.49
N THR A 113 -6.33 -10.13 16.56
CA THR A 113 -7.18 -9.96 17.76
C THR A 113 -6.66 -10.72 18.98
N ARG A 114 -5.82 -11.73 18.77
CA ARG A 114 -5.12 -12.46 19.84
C ARG A 114 -3.71 -11.91 20.04
N LEU A 115 -3.00 -11.62 18.95
CA LEU A 115 -1.60 -11.24 18.96
C LEU A 115 -1.36 -9.88 19.65
N LEU A 116 -2.23 -8.87 19.43
CA LEU A 116 -2.06 -7.54 20.05
C LEU A 116 -2.07 -7.60 21.58
N PRO A 117 -3.07 -8.24 22.24
CA PRO A 117 -3.05 -8.41 23.70
C PRO A 117 -1.82 -9.20 24.19
N GLU A 118 -1.42 -10.27 23.48
CA GLU A 118 -0.25 -11.08 23.84
C GLU A 118 1.06 -10.26 23.72
N ALA A 119 1.23 -9.50 22.63
CA ALA A 119 2.39 -8.66 22.43
C ALA A 119 2.47 -7.54 23.48
N ARG A 120 1.33 -6.97 23.84
CA ARG A 120 1.26 -5.97 24.92
C ARG A 120 1.61 -6.58 26.26
N ALA A 121 1.03 -7.72 26.62
CA ALA A 121 1.35 -8.41 27.86
C ALA A 121 2.85 -8.77 27.94
N ARG A 122 3.43 -9.27 26.84
CA ARG A 122 4.87 -9.56 26.80
C ARG A 122 5.70 -8.30 26.98
N TYR A 123 5.34 -7.18 26.34
CA TYR A 123 6.01 -5.90 26.53
C TYR A 123 5.94 -5.42 28.00
N ASP A 124 4.79 -5.54 28.65
CA ASP A 124 4.61 -5.08 30.01
C ASP A 124 5.41 -5.92 31.04
N HIS A 125 5.50 -7.24 30.82
CA HIS A 125 6.22 -8.18 31.67
C HIS A 125 7.70 -8.35 31.32
N ALA A 126 8.18 -7.75 30.24
CA ALA A 126 9.58 -7.85 29.81
C ALA A 126 10.52 -7.18 30.83
N ASP A 127 11.57 -7.88 31.20
CA ASP A 127 12.68 -7.31 31.96
C ASP A 127 13.51 -6.34 31.11
N HIS A 128 14.56 -5.77 31.72
CA HIS A 128 15.39 -4.78 31.04
C HIS A 128 16.12 -5.37 29.81
N ALA A 129 16.50 -6.64 29.85
CA ALA A 129 17.22 -7.29 28.75
C ALA A 129 16.31 -7.60 27.55
N GLU A 130 15.05 -7.91 27.81
CA GLU A 130 14.05 -8.26 26.80
C GLU A 130 13.24 -7.06 26.28
N LYS A 131 13.27 -5.93 26.99
CA LYS A 131 12.37 -4.79 26.77
C LYS A 131 12.42 -4.24 25.35
N GLU A 132 13.61 -4.11 24.78
CA GLU A 132 13.78 -3.61 23.41
C GLU A 132 13.17 -4.56 22.38
N GLN A 133 13.39 -5.88 22.54
CA GLN A 133 12.85 -6.87 21.63
C GLN A 133 11.32 -6.96 21.74
N ALA A 134 10.78 -6.94 22.96
CA ALA A 134 9.34 -6.94 23.20
C ALA A 134 8.67 -5.68 22.64
N ALA A 135 9.29 -4.51 22.82
CA ALA A 135 8.84 -3.25 22.22
C ALA A 135 8.81 -3.34 20.69
N GLY A 136 9.84 -3.95 20.10
CA GLY A 136 9.93 -4.16 18.67
C GLY A 136 8.80 -5.01 18.13
N LEU A 137 8.51 -6.15 18.76
CA LEU A 137 7.44 -7.05 18.34
C LEU A 137 6.05 -6.41 18.50
N LEU A 138 5.84 -5.64 19.58
CA LEU A 138 4.60 -4.89 19.77
C LEU A 138 4.42 -3.81 18.68
N ALA A 139 5.47 -3.07 18.35
CA ALA A 139 5.43 -2.05 17.31
C ALA A 139 5.15 -2.65 15.92
N ASP A 140 5.79 -3.78 15.57
CA ASP A 140 5.54 -4.51 14.32
C ASP A 140 4.11 -5.10 14.28
N THR A 141 3.55 -5.50 15.41
CA THR A 141 2.15 -5.95 15.51
C THR A 141 1.18 -4.79 15.25
N PHE A 142 1.43 -3.61 15.81
CA PHE A 142 0.66 -2.40 15.50
C PHE A 142 0.78 -2.01 14.03
N GLN A 143 1.95 -2.16 13.41
CA GLN A 143 2.14 -1.93 11.98
C GLN A 143 1.24 -2.82 11.14
N THR A 144 1.23 -4.13 11.41
CA THR A 144 0.41 -5.09 10.67
C THR A 144 -1.09 -4.83 10.89
N ALA A 145 -1.50 -4.45 12.13
CA ALA A 145 -2.86 -4.03 12.42
C ALA A 145 -3.27 -2.77 11.62
N GLY A 146 -2.38 -1.78 11.52
CA GLY A 146 -2.58 -0.57 10.73
C GLY A 146 -2.69 -0.87 9.23
N MET A 147 -1.83 -1.74 8.71
CA MET A 147 -1.90 -2.19 7.32
C MET A 147 -3.22 -2.90 7.02
N MET A 148 -3.67 -3.79 7.90
CA MET A 148 -4.94 -4.49 7.75
C MET A 148 -6.13 -3.52 7.82
N ALA A 149 -6.16 -2.62 8.80
CA ALA A 149 -7.21 -1.60 8.92
C ALA A 149 -7.31 -0.74 7.66
N ASN A 150 -6.16 -0.36 7.07
CA ASN A 150 -6.10 0.38 5.81
C ASN A 150 -6.71 -0.41 4.64
N VAL A 151 -6.40 -1.70 4.51
CA VAL A 151 -6.98 -2.57 3.45
C VAL A 151 -8.49 -2.69 3.63
N LEU A 152 -8.98 -2.84 4.85
CA LEU A 152 -10.40 -2.89 5.19
C LEU A 152 -11.09 -1.49 5.13
N GLY A 153 -10.41 -0.44 4.70
CA GLY A 153 -10.97 0.90 4.52
C GLY A 153 -11.19 1.69 5.82
N SER A 154 -10.68 1.23 6.97
CA SER A 154 -10.72 1.96 8.24
C SER A 154 -9.48 2.83 8.40
N ARG A 155 -9.49 4.02 7.79
CA ARG A 155 -8.34 4.93 7.78
C ARG A 155 -7.95 5.42 9.18
N ASP A 156 -8.94 5.83 9.97
CA ASP A 156 -8.71 6.34 11.33
C ASP A 156 -8.02 5.29 12.22
N LEU A 157 -8.49 4.02 12.14
CA LEU A 157 -7.84 2.93 12.86
C LEU A 157 -6.43 2.65 12.33
N ALA A 158 -6.20 2.75 11.01
CA ALA A 158 -4.88 2.58 10.43
C ALA A 158 -3.90 3.64 10.95
N TYR A 159 -4.29 4.91 10.95
CA TYR A 159 -3.46 5.98 11.52
C TYR A 159 -3.22 5.81 13.02
N ALA A 160 -4.25 5.43 13.78
CA ALA A 160 -4.12 5.19 15.22
C ALA A 160 -3.12 4.07 15.51
N ALA A 161 -3.28 2.90 14.89
CA ALA A 161 -2.39 1.76 15.09
C ALA A 161 -0.93 2.10 14.74
N LEU A 162 -0.70 2.75 13.58
CA LEU A 162 0.64 3.17 13.18
C LEU A 162 1.24 4.22 14.11
N THR A 163 0.44 5.14 14.63
CA THR A 163 0.89 6.13 15.62
C THR A 163 1.31 5.45 16.92
N TYR A 164 0.54 4.46 17.40
CA TYR A 164 0.89 3.71 18.60
C TYR A 164 2.17 2.90 18.41
N GLY A 165 2.32 2.22 17.27
CA GLY A 165 3.57 1.51 16.95
C GLY A 165 4.78 2.42 16.92
N ARG A 166 4.66 3.61 16.31
CA ARG A 166 5.73 4.62 16.27
C ARG A 166 6.09 5.14 17.67
N GLN A 167 5.10 5.39 18.53
CA GLN A 167 5.35 5.80 19.91
C GLN A 167 6.17 4.74 20.67
N ILE A 168 5.83 3.46 20.53
CA ILE A 168 6.60 2.37 21.13
C ILE A 168 8.02 2.31 20.56
N ALA A 169 8.21 2.45 19.24
CA ALA A 169 9.54 2.44 18.62
C ALA A 169 10.41 3.59 19.10
N VAL A 170 9.85 4.81 19.19
CA VAL A 170 10.55 6.00 19.70
C VAL A 170 10.91 5.86 21.18
N GLN A 171 10.00 5.36 22.02
CA GLN A 171 10.26 5.12 23.44
C GLN A 171 11.37 4.07 23.65
N ALA A 172 11.48 3.09 22.76
CA ALA A 172 12.56 2.10 22.78
C ALA A 172 13.88 2.60 22.15
N GLY A 173 13.94 3.84 21.66
CA GLY A 173 15.12 4.39 20.99
C GLY A 173 15.43 3.75 19.62
N ASN A 174 14.45 3.09 18.99
CA ASN A 174 14.66 2.38 17.72
C ASN A 174 14.25 3.25 16.52
N ASP A 175 15.16 4.10 16.08
CA ASP A 175 14.96 5.03 14.96
C ASP A 175 14.66 4.33 13.63
N LEU A 176 15.26 3.18 13.39
CA LEU A 176 15.04 2.44 12.14
C LEU A 176 13.62 1.87 12.08
N ARG A 177 13.08 1.39 13.21
CA ARG A 177 11.71 0.91 13.28
C ARG A 177 10.70 2.05 13.17
N ASP A 178 10.95 3.22 13.80
CA ASP A 178 10.12 4.41 13.61
C ASP A 178 10.09 4.84 12.13
N ALA A 179 11.23 4.83 11.46
CA ALA A 179 11.33 5.13 10.04
C ALA A 179 10.53 4.12 9.16
N HIS A 180 10.60 2.83 9.48
CA HIS A 180 9.82 1.80 8.77
C HIS A 180 8.29 1.97 8.96
N LEU A 181 7.85 2.23 10.19
CA LEU A 181 6.45 2.56 10.48
C LEU A 181 6.01 3.86 9.77
N SER A 182 6.91 4.83 9.64
CA SER A 182 6.66 6.06 8.90
C SER A 182 6.51 5.80 7.40
N ALA A 183 7.29 4.87 6.82
CA ALA A 183 7.11 4.43 5.43
C ALA A 183 5.71 3.84 5.22
N THR A 184 5.24 3.01 6.15
CA THR A 184 3.88 2.45 6.13
C THR A 184 2.83 3.56 6.28
N THR A 185 3.06 4.55 7.15
CA THR A 185 2.16 5.70 7.33
C THR A 185 2.08 6.55 6.05
N ALA A 186 3.20 6.78 5.36
CA ALA A 186 3.24 7.47 4.08
C ALA A 186 2.42 6.73 3.01
N TRP A 187 2.50 5.39 2.98
CA TRP A 187 1.67 4.57 2.10
C TRP A 187 0.18 4.64 2.45
N VAL A 188 -0.21 4.70 3.74
CA VAL A 188 -1.61 4.95 4.15
C VAL A 188 -2.09 6.31 3.65
N ASN A 189 -1.26 7.37 3.78
CA ASN A 189 -1.58 8.69 3.22
C ASN A 189 -1.84 8.63 1.71
N LEU A 190 -1.03 7.88 0.95
CA LEU A 190 -1.24 7.69 -0.49
C LEU A 190 -2.61 7.07 -0.81
N ARG A 191 -3.03 6.08 -0.03
CA ARG A 191 -4.33 5.41 -0.21
C ARG A 191 -5.51 6.26 0.26
N ASP A 192 -5.25 7.27 1.06
CA ASP A 192 -6.24 8.24 1.56
C ASP A 192 -6.32 9.51 0.68
N GLY A 193 -5.60 9.56 -0.44
CA GLY A 193 -5.52 10.72 -1.33
C GLY A 193 -4.67 11.88 -0.78
N ARG A 194 -4.04 11.71 0.38
CA ARG A 194 -3.18 12.70 1.04
C ARG A 194 -1.75 12.63 0.52
N THR A 195 -1.59 12.78 -0.79
CA THR A 195 -0.31 12.57 -1.49
C THR A 195 0.78 13.53 -1.05
N THR A 196 0.46 14.80 -0.81
CA THR A 196 1.41 15.81 -0.31
C THR A 196 1.93 15.45 1.08
N GLN A 197 1.04 15.02 1.99
CA GLN A 197 1.44 14.58 3.34
C GLN A 197 2.25 13.28 3.28
N GLY A 198 1.86 12.35 2.39
CA GLY A 198 2.61 11.12 2.15
C GLY A 198 4.03 11.39 1.66
N PHE A 199 4.18 12.30 0.70
CA PHE A 199 5.48 12.76 0.20
C PHE A 199 6.31 13.41 1.31
N ALA A 200 5.75 14.41 2.00
CA ALA A 200 6.47 15.14 3.05
C ALA A 200 6.97 14.23 4.17
N LEU A 201 6.12 13.27 4.62
CA LEU A 201 6.52 12.32 5.65
C LEU A 201 7.64 11.39 5.17
N ALA A 202 7.50 10.82 3.96
CA ALA A 202 8.47 9.89 3.42
C ALA A 202 9.83 10.56 3.19
N ALA A 203 9.85 11.76 2.60
CA ALA A 203 11.06 12.55 2.37
C ALA A 203 11.76 12.92 3.67
N ALA A 204 11.03 13.50 4.63
CA ALA A 204 11.61 13.91 5.93
C ALA A 204 12.19 12.72 6.72
N GLN A 205 11.57 11.55 6.63
CA GLN A 205 12.09 10.36 7.30
C GLN A 205 13.27 9.74 6.53
N ALA A 206 13.28 9.82 5.20
CA ALA A 206 14.43 9.43 4.39
C ALA A 206 15.66 10.27 4.75
N ASP A 207 15.52 11.61 4.80
CA ASP A 207 16.61 12.53 5.19
C ASP A 207 17.18 12.19 6.59
N ARG A 208 16.30 11.80 7.53
CA ARG A 208 16.71 11.48 8.92
C ARG A 208 17.57 10.22 9.02
N ILE A 209 17.33 9.22 8.17
CA ILE A 209 18.05 7.94 8.18
C ILE A 209 18.96 7.76 6.98
N GLU A 210 19.27 8.81 6.22
CA GLU A 210 20.07 8.72 5.01
C GLU A 210 21.36 7.93 5.27
N PRO A 211 21.63 6.85 4.51
CA PRO A 211 22.78 6.02 4.74
C PRO A 211 24.04 6.67 4.17
N LYS A 212 25.13 6.66 4.92
CA LYS A 212 26.45 7.05 4.39
C LYS A 212 26.83 6.17 3.19
N MET A 213 27.75 6.66 2.35
CA MET A 213 28.27 5.86 1.22
C MET A 213 28.93 4.55 1.68
N SER A 214 29.52 4.52 2.87
CA SER A 214 30.14 3.35 3.50
C SER A 214 29.15 2.47 4.27
N GLU A 215 27.85 2.78 4.25
CA GLU A 215 26.83 1.96 4.91
C GLU A 215 26.60 0.66 4.14
N HIS A 216 26.64 -0.47 4.86
CA HIS A 216 26.43 -1.81 4.32
C HIS A 216 25.32 -2.58 5.05
N ASP A 217 24.70 -1.99 6.10
CA ASP A 217 23.58 -2.62 6.80
C ASP A 217 22.35 -2.71 5.85
N PRO A 218 21.98 -3.94 5.44
CA PRO A 218 20.89 -4.13 4.49
C PRO A 218 19.53 -3.75 5.07
N ASP A 219 19.32 -3.82 6.39
CA ASP A 219 18.10 -3.39 7.05
C ASP A 219 17.93 -1.88 6.91
N ARG A 220 18.98 -1.10 7.18
CA ARG A 220 18.95 0.35 7.03
C ARG A 220 18.75 0.78 5.58
N LEU A 221 19.48 0.15 4.66
CA LEU A 221 19.34 0.40 3.22
C LEU A 221 17.93 0.07 2.72
N SER A 222 17.33 -1.02 3.19
CA SER A 222 15.97 -1.41 2.75
C SER A 222 14.90 -0.44 3.26
N VAL A 223 14.97 0.01 4.51
CA VAL A 223 14.03 0.99 5.06
C VAL A 223 14.18 2.35 4.37
N TYR A 224 15.41 2.81 4.16
CA TYR A 224 15.67 4.02 3.39
C TYR A 224 15.12 3.91 1.96
N GLY A 225 15.39 2.77 1.30
CA GLY A 225 14.89 2.49 -0.04
C GLY A 225 13.36 2.51 -0.12
N GLN A 226 12.65 1.97 0.87
CA GLN A 226 11.19 2.04 0.95
C GLN A 226 10.69 3.48 1.09
N LEU A 227 11.35 4.31 1.92
CA LEU A 227 10.99 5.71 2.11
C LEU A 227 11.16 6.53 0.81
N VAL A 228 12.32 6.46 0.16
CA VAL A 228 12.55 7.20 -1.09
C VAL A 228 11.63 6.70 -2.21
N THR A 229 11.29 5.41 -2.22
CA THR A 229 10.30 4.85 -3.14
C THR A 229 8.91 5.39 -2.87
N ASN A 230 8.48 5.45 -1.60
CA ASN A 230 7.18 6.02 -1.23
C ASN A 230 7.11 7.51 -1.57
N ALA A 231 8.21 8.27 -1.40
CA ALA A 231 8.30 9.66 -1.84
C ALA A 231 8.14 9.77 -3.38
N ALA A 232 8.83 8.92 -4.15
CA ALA A 232 8.70 8.88 -5.61
C ALA A 232 7.26 8.58 -6.06
N VAL A 233 6.63 7.59 -5.46
CA VAL A 233 5.22 7.22 -5.75
C VAL A 233 4.26 8.35 -5.37
N ALA A 234 4.47 8.99 -4.21
CA ALA A 234 3.65 10.12 -3.79
C ALA A 234 3.79 11.32 -4.74
N ALA A 235 5.02 11.68 -5.09
CA ALA A 235 5.31 12.75 -6.03
C ALA A 235 4.66 12.50 -7.41
N SER A 236 4.74 11.27 -7.93
CA SER A 236 4.12 10.90 -9.22
C SER A 236 2.60 11.03 -9.25
N ARG A 237 1.95 11.09 -8.08
CA ARG A 237 0.49 11.20 -7.93
C ARG A 237 0.03 12.59 -7.48
N GLY A 238 0.87 13.61 -7.63
CA GLY A 238 0.56 15.00 -7.30
C GLY A 238 1.08 15.49 -5.95
N GLY A 239 1.78 14.64 -5.18
CA GLY A 239 2.40 15.05 -3.91
C GLY A 239 3.57 16.03 -4.08
N ALA A 240 4.21 16.00 -5.27
CA ALA A 240 5.26 16.91 -5.70
C ALA A 240 5.31 16.94 -7.25
N THR A 241 6.42 17.41 -7.85
CA THR A 241 6.55 17.47 -9.32
C THR A 241 6.92 16.11 -9.93
N ALA A 242 6.70 15.97 -11.25
CA ALA A 242 7.12 14.78 -12.00
C ALA A 242 8.65 14.60 -11.97
N ASP A 243 9.41 15.71 -11.98
CA ASP A 243 10.88 15.65 -11.90
C ASP A 243 11.34 15.18 -10.54
N THR A 244 10.70 15.66 -9.46
CA THR A 244 10.92 15.14 -8.10
C THR A 244 10.63 13.64 -8.03
N ALA A 245 9.55 13.17 -8.68
CA ALA A 245 9.25 11.73 -8.72
C ALA A 245 10.37 10.92 -9.39
N ARG A 246 10.93 11.41 -10.49
CA ARG A 246 12.04 10.76 -11.19
C ARG A 246 13.34 10.77 -10.38
N GLU A 247 13.61 11.87 -9.69
CA GLU A 247 14.79 12.01 -8.83
C GLU A 247 14.75 10.98 -7.68
N TYR A 248 13.65 10.92 -6.92
CA TYR A 248 13.47 9.93 -5.85
C TYR A 248 13.47 8.49 -6.39
N LEU A 249 12.92 8.23 -7.58
CA LEU A 249 13.00 6.93 -8.22
C LEU A 249 14.45 6.55 -8.57
N SER A 250 15.26 7.50 -9.03
CA SER A 250 16.69 7.27 -9.28
C SER A 250 17.43 6.91 -7.99
N GLN A 251 17.14 7.60 -6.88
CA GLN A 251 17.69 7.27 -5.56
C GLN A 251 17.25 5.86 -5.12
N ALA A 252 15.96 5.51 -5.32
CA ALA A 252 15.46 4.17 -5.01
C ALA A 252 16.22 3.07 -5.76
N HIS A 253 16.45 3.25 -7.06
CA HIS A 253 17.24 2.31 -7.86
C HIS A 253 18.71 2.24 -7.42
N ALA A 254 19.33 3.37 -7.07
CA ALA A 254 20.70 3.39 -6.57
C ALA A 254 20.85 2.60 -5.25
N VAL A 255 19.91 2.75 -4.33
CA VAL A 255 19.87 1.98 -3.07
C VAL A 255 19.62 0.50 -3.33
N ALA A 256 18.66 0.17 -4.20
CA ALA A 256 18.37 -1.20 -4.57
C ALA A 256 19.60 -1.89 -5.20
N ALA A 257 20.35 -1.19 -6.04
CA ALA A 257 21.60 -1.68 -6.62
C ALA A 257 22.71 -1.91 -5.56
N ARG A 258 22.76 -1.05 -4.51
CA ARG A 258 23.70 -1.25 -3.39
C ARG A 258 23.38 -2.49 -2.57
N ILE A 259 22.09 -2.79 -2.36
CA ILE A 259 21.67 -4.03 -1.69
C ILE A 259 21.94 -5.24 -2.60
N GLY A 260 21.68 -5.13 -3.90
CA GLY A 260 21.94 -6.12 -4.93
C GLY A 260 21.04 -7.36 -4.91
N ILE A 261 20.27 -7.57 -3.85
CA ILE A 261 19.32 -8.67 -3.66
C ILE A 261 17.98 -8.15 -3.11
N GLU A 262 16.95 -8.98 -3.14
CA GLU A 262 15.72 -8.69 -2.41
C GLU A 262 15.95 -9.00 -0.92
N HIS A 263 15.98 -7.97 -0.08
CA HIS A 263 16.24 -8.08 1.35
C HIS A 263 15.00 -7.69 2.15
N ALA A 264 14.55 -8.57 3.02
CA ALA A 264 13.48 -8.31 3.98
C ALA A 264 14.08 -7.94 5.34
N ARG A 265 13.68 -6.79 5.90
CA ARG A 265 14.15 -6.36 7.22
C ARG A 265 13.62 -7.29 8.32
N GLY A 266 14.53 -7.88 9.07
CA GLY A 266 14.17 -8.77 10.18
C GLY A 266 13.21 -9.88 9.75
N ASP A 267 12.05 -9.94 10.37
CA ASP A 267 11.03 -10.97 10.15
C ASP A 267 9.90 -10.53 9.18
N HIS A 268 10.04 -9.40 8.49
CA HIS A 268 9.03 -8.90 7.55
C HIS A 268 9.03 -9.71 6.23
N ALA A 269 7.85 -9.92 5.67
CA ALA A 269 7.68 -10.68 4.43
C ALA A 269 7.89 -9.82 3.16
N GLN A 270 7.80 -8.49 3.27
CA GLN A 270 8.02 -7.60 2.13
C GLN A 270 9.51 -7.26 2.00
N PRO A 271 10.20 -7.77 0.99
CA PRO A 271 11.57 -7.39 0.72
C PRO A 271 11.64 -6.04 0.00
N TYR A 272 12.79 -5.39 0.12
CA TYR A 272 13.20 -4.28 -0.73
C TYR A 272 14.48 -4.64 -1.48
N GLY A 273 14.53 -4.32 -2.76
CA GLY A 273 15.67 -4.59 -3.62
C GLY A 273 15.38 -4.21 -5.07
N PRO A 274 16.22 -4.67 -6.02
CA PRO A 274 16.10 -4.30 -7.44
C PRO A 274 14.73 -4.63 -8.05
N MET A 275 14.14 -5.76 -7.69
CA MET A 275 12.86 -6.19 -8.23
C MET A 275 11.70 -5.34 -7.67
N TYR A 276 11.71 -5.10 -6.34
CA TYR A 276 10.71 -4.22 -5.74
C TYR A 276 10.77 -2.81 -6.36
N ALA A 277 11.97 -2.21 -6.46
CA ALA A 277 12.15 -0.90 -7.08
C ALA A 277 11.63 -0.86 -8.52
N ALA A 278 11.87 -1.91 -9.31
CA ALA A 278 11.37 -2.02 -10.68
C ALA A 278 9.84 -2.10 -10.75
N THR A 279 9.17 -2.80 -9.81
CA THR A 279 7.70 -2.81 -9.76
C THR A 279 7.13 -1.43 -9.44
N GLN A 280 7.80 -0.66 -8.58
CA GLN A 280 7.36 0.70 -8.25
C GLN A 280 7.64 1.68 -9.41
N ALA A 281 8.74 1.49 -10.16
CA ALA A 281 8.99 2.24 -11.39
C ALA A 281 7.85 2.09 -12.40
N MET A 282 7.27 0.88 -12.54
CA MET A 282 6.09 0.63 -13.37
C MET A 282 4.88 1.46 -12.90
N SER A 283 4.59 1.46 -11.60
CA SER A 283 3.49 2.25 -11.02
C SER A 283 3.67 3.76 -11.24
N ILE A 284 4.91 4.26 -11.14
CA ILE A 284 5.27 5.67 -11.38
C ILE A 284 5.13 6.02 -12.86
N ALA A 285 5.62 5.16 -13.78
CA ALA A 285 5.48 5.38 -15.22
C ALA A 285 4.01 5.50 -15.64
N VAL A 286 3.14 4.61 -15.12
CA VAL A 286 1.68 4.68 -15.34
C VAL A 286 1.10 5.99 -14.80
N ALA A 287 1.47 6.41 -13.59
CA ALA A 287 0.98 7.64 -12.97
C ALA A 287 1.41 8.90 -13.75
N LEU A 288 2.61 8.90 -14.31
CA LEU A 288 3.16 10.00 -15.12
C LEU A 288 2.77 9.96 -16.61
N SER A 289 1.95 8.98 -17.03
CA SER A 289 1.62 8.73 -18.46
C SER A 289 2.85 8.43 -19.34
N ASP A 290 3.94 7.93 -18.76
CA ASP A 290 5.10 7.45 -19.53
C ASP A 290 4.80 6.03 -20.07
N THR A 291 3.95 5.99 -21.09
CA THR A 291 3.55 4.71 -21.71
C THR A 291 4.74 3.97 -22.32
N ALA A 292 5.71 4.70 -22.88
CA ALA A 292 6.91 4.08 -23.45
C ALA A 292 7.80 3.44 -22.37
N GLY A 293 7.98 4.14 -21.25
CA GLY A 293 8.67 3.60 -20.08
C GLY A 293 7.96 2.37 -19.50
N ALA A 294 6.64 2.44 -19.34
CA ALA A 294 5.84 1.32 -18.86
C ALA A 294 5.96 0.08 -19.77
N LEU A 295 5.92 0.24 -21.09
CA LEU A 295 6.09 -0.86 -22.04
C LEU A 295 7.48 -1.50 -21.92
N ARG A 296 8.55 -0.70 -21.82
CA ARG A 296 9.92 -1.24 -21.60
C ARG A 296 10.01 -2.03 -20.30
N LEU A 297 9.38 -1.55 -19.22
CA LEU A 297 9.37 -2.27 -17.94
C LEU A 297 8.59 -3.59 -18.03
N MET A 298 7.50 -3.65 -18.80
CA MET A 298 6.78 -4.91 -19.03
C MET A 298 7.66 -5.98 -19.70
N ASP A 299 8.55 -5.56 -20.61
CA ASP A 299 9.45 -6.47 -21.33
C ASP A 299 10.64 -6.93 -20.47
N THR A 300 11.01 -6.18 -19.44
CA THR A 300 12.23 -6.40 -18.66
C THR A 300 11.98 -6.94 -17.25
N VAL A 301 10.83 -6.63 -16.65
CA VAL A 301 10.51 -7.03 -15.26
C VAL A 301 9.79 -8.38 -15.24
N HIS A 302 10.49 -9.42 -14.77
CA HIS A 302 9.95 -10.77 -14.66
C HIS A 302 9.93 -11.20 -13.19
N LEU A 303 8.75 -11.22 -12.58
CA LEU A 303 8.57 -11.51 -11.17
C LEU A 303 8.53 -13.02 -10.90
N GLY A 304 9.46 -13.50 -10.10
CA GLY A 304 9.48 -14.89 -9.60
C GLY A 304 8.50 -15.13 -8.44
N ASN A 305 8.35 -16.41 -8.07
CA ASN A 305 7.49 -16.79 -6.94
C ASN A 305 8.00 -16.35 -5.56
N ASN A 306 9.26 -15.95 -5.47
CA ASN A 306 9.87 -15.36 -4.27
C ASN A 306 9.41 -13.92 -3.99
N VAL A 307 8.75 -13.26 -4.95
CA VAL A 307 8.13 -11.94 -4.74
C VAL A 307 6.75 -12.14 -4.08
N PRO A 308 6.42 -11.38 -3.02
CA PRO A 308 5.13 -11.50 -2.34
C PRO A 308 3.93 -11.41 -3.27
N LEU A 309 2.88 -12.19 -2.99
CA LEU A 309 1.69 -12.27 -3.83
C LEU A 309 1.05 -10.90 -4.09
N ALA A 310 0.92 -10.08 -3.04
CA ALA A 310 0.36 -8.73 -3.15
C ALA A 310 1.18 -7.84 -4.10
N THR A 311 2.51 -7.94 -4.07
CA THR A 311 3.41 -7.18 -4.95
C THR A 311 3.26 -7.62 -6.41
N ARG A 312 3.22 -8.94 -6.67
CA ARG A 312 2.98 -9.49 -8.01
C ARG A 312 1.61 -9.08 -8.56
N ALA A 313 0.58 -9.18 -7.72
CA ALA A 313 -0.78 -8.80 -8.08
C ALA A 313 -0.88 -7.30 -8.39
N ARG A 314 -0.23 -6.45 -7.58
CA ARG A 314 -0.17 -5.01 -7.84
C ARG A 314 0.51 -4.69 -9.16
N TYR A 315 1.66 -5.29 -9.44
CA TYR A 315 2.36 -5.13 -10.71
C TYR A 315 1.48 -5.56 -11.89
N GLY A 316 0.76 -6.69 -11.77
CA GLY A 316 -0.19 -7.13 -12.78
C GLY A 316 -1.31 -6.13 -13.06
N LEU A 317 -1.80 -5.40 -12.05
CA LEU A 317 -2.76 -4.30 -12.26
C LEU A 317 -2.13 -3.13 -13.02
N ASP A 318 -0.88 -2.77 -12.74
CA ASP A 318 -0.19 -1.71 -13.48
C ASP A 318 0.09 -2.11 -14.94
N VAL A 319 0.38 -3.40 -15.21
CA VAL A 319 0.45 -3.97 -16.57
C VAL A 319 -0.92 -3.88 -17.28
N ALA A 320 -2.01 -4.25 -16.61
CA ALA A 320 -3.35 -4.14 -17.16
C ALA A 320 -3.73 -2.69 -17.51
N LEU A 321 -3.35 -1.74 -16.64
CA LEU A 321 -3.51 -0.31 -16.91
C LEU A 321 -2.69 0.15 -18.14
N THR A 322 -1.47 -0.33 -18.29
CA THR A 322 -0.63 -0.01 -19.46
C THR A 322 -1.26 -0.54 -20.75
N HIS A 323 -1.77 -1.77 -20.77
CA HIS A 323 -2.52 -2.30 -21.90
C HIS A 323 -3.75 -1.44 -22.21
N LEU A 324 -4.46 -0.99 -21.18
CA LEU A 324 -5.65 -0.16 -21.30
C LEU A 324 -5.31 1.23 -21.91
N GLU A 325 -4.21 1.87 -21.50
CA GLU A 325 -3.74 3.14 -22.10
C GLU A 325 -3.31 2.94 -23.57
N CYS A 326 -2.77 1.77 -23.90
CA CYS A 326 -2.44 1.37 -25.28
C CYS A 326 -3.65 0.90 -26.10
N ARG A 327 -4.88 0.97 -25.56
CA ARG A 327 -6.12 0.43 -26.18
C ARG A 327 -6.06 -1.05 -26.54
N ARG A 328 -5.24 -1.82 -25.83
CA ARG A 328 -5.12 -3.28 -25.97
C ARG A 328 -6.12 -3.96 -25.04
N TRP A 329 -7.42 -3.81 -25.35
CA TRP A 329 -8.54 -4.14 -24.46
C TRP A 329 -8.56 -5.61 -24.02
N ASP A 330 -8.34 -6.54 -24.96
CA ASP A 330 -8.31 -7.97 -24.66
C ASP A 330 -7.16 -8.33 -23.74
N GLN A 331 -5.96 -7.79 -23.97
CA GLN A 331 -4.79 -8.02 -23.13
C GLN A 331 -4.98 -7.42 -21.72
N ALA A 332 -5.60 -6.24 -21.62
CA ALA A 332 -5.96 -5.65 -20.33
C ALA A 332 -6.95 -6.55 -19.56
N ALA A 333 -7.97 -7.09 -20.24
CA ALA A 333 -8.95 -7.99 -19.66
C ALA A 333 -8.33 -9.33 -19.23
N GLU A 334 -7.45 -9.91 -20.03
CA GLU A 334 -6.73 -11.16 -19.73
C GLU A 334 -5.79 -10.98 -18.52
N THR A 335 -5.05 -9.88 -18.49
CA THR A 335 -4.15 -9.58 -17.38
C THR A 335 -4.93 -9.39 -16.08
N LEU A 336 -6.05 -8.66 -16.12
CA LEU A 336 -6.91 -8.50 -14.96
C LEU A 336 -7.47 -9.84 -14.46
N ASP A 337 -7.95 -10.69 -15.39
CA ASP A 337 -8.45 -12.03 -15.06
C ASP A 337 -7.37 -12.90 -14.40
N SER A 338 -6.14 -12.84 -14.91
CA SER A 338 -4.99 -13.52 -14.32
C SER A 338 -4.71 -13.04 -12.89
N VAL A 339 -4.77 -11.73 -12.65
CA VAL A 339 -4.60 -11.16 -11.29
C VAL A 339 -5.72 -11.60 -10.37
N CYS A 340 -6.98 -11.61 -10.83
CA CYS A 340 -8.11 -12.06 -10.02
C CYS A 340 -7.98 -13.54 -9.62
N ARG A 341 -7.50 -14.40 -10.53
CA ARG A 341 -7.25 -15.82 -10.22
C ARG A 341 -6.05 -16.02 -9.31
N MET A 342 -4.98 -15.24 -9.49
CA MET A 342 -3.77 -15.35 -8.70
C MET A 342 -3.97 -14.91 -7.24
N ALA A 343 -4.72 -13.83 -7.01
CA ALA A 343 -4.84 -13.17 -5.71
C ALA A 343 -6.29 -12.78 -5.36
N PRO A 344 -7.27 -13.72 -5.32
CA PRO A 344 -8.69 -13.39 -5.16
C PRO A 344 -9.01 -12.70 -3.83
N GLY A 345 -8.34 -13.07 -2.73
CA GLY A 345 -8.49 -12.44 -1.42
C GLY A 345 -7.96 -11.01 -1.40
N TRP A 346 -6.87 -10.74 -2.11
CA TRP A 346 -6.25 -9.42 -2.18
C TRP A 346 -7.00 -8.48 -3.13
N VAL A 347 -7.38 -8.96 -4.32
CA VAL A 347 -7.92 -8.12 -5.41
C VAL A 347 -9.24 -7.44 -5.05
N ARG A 348 -10.10 -8.12 -4.29
CA ARG A 348 -11.41 -7.56 -3.87
C ARG A 348 -11.31 -6.36 -2.91
N HIS A 349 -10.13 -6.15 -2.32
CA HIS A 349 -9.82 -4.98 -1.50
C HIS A 349 -9.06 -3.89 -2.27
N GLN A 350 -8.91 -4.06 -3.59
CA GLN A 350 -8.27 -3.08 -4.45
C GLN A 350 -9.31 -2.33 -5.28
N MET A 351 -8.98 -1.10 -5.61
CA MET A 351 -9.88 -0.22 -6.35
C MET A 351 -9.58 -0.22 -7.84
N LEU A 352 -8.32 -0.46 -8.23
CA LEU A 352 -7.91 -0.46 -9.62
C LEU A 352 -8.66 -1.46 -10.51
N PRO A 353 -9.05 -2.67 -10.05
CA PRO A 353 -9.88 -3.57 -10.86
C PRO A 353 -11.15 -2.91 -11.37
N GLY A 354 -11.87 -2.18 -10.50
CA GLY A 354 -13.06 -1.45 -10.91
C GLY A 354 -12.76 -0.34 -11.92
N VAL A 355 -11.65 0.41 -11.71
CA VAL A 355 -11.18 1.42 -12.68
C VAL A 355 -10.89 0.79 -14.04
N ILE A 356 -10.20 -0.35 -14.07
CA ILE A 356 -9.89 -1.07 -15.31
C ILE A 356 -11.19 -1.50 -15.99
N ILE A 357 -12.09 -2.17 -15.26
CA ILE A 357 -13.35 -2.69 -15.80
C ILE A 357 -14.22 -1.57 -16.39
N SER A 358 -14.33 -0.43 -15.70
CA SER A 358 -15.13 0.72 -16.16
C SER A 358 -14.60 1.38 -17.44
N ARG A 359 -13.33 1.13 -17.78
CA ARG A 359 -12.66 1.69 -18.96
C ARG A 359 -12.51 0.70 -20.11
N LEU A 360 -12.77 -0.60 -19.89
CA LEU A 360 -12.70 -1.60 -20.94
C LEU A 360 -13.80 -1.36 -21.98
N THR A 361 -13.41 -1.13 -23.23
CA THR A 361 -14.30 -1.01 -24.39
C THR A 361 -14.03 -2.15 -25.36
N GLY A 362 -15.03 -2.53 -26.16
CA GLY A 362 -14.86 -3.63 -27.14
C GLY A 362 -14.84 -5.04 -26.53
N VAL A 363 -15.01 -5.16 -25.21
CA VAL A 363 -15.09 -6.44 -24.49
C VAL A 363 -16.57 -6.79 -24.28
N SER A 364 -16.94 -8.07 -24.43
CA SER A 364 -18.33 -8.50 -24.27
C SER A 364 -18.84 -8.26 -22.85
N VAL A 365 -20.13 -7.93 -22.71
CA VAL A 365 -20.80 -7.69 -21.41
C VAL A 365 -20.69 -8.92 -20.50
N ALA A 366 -20.74 -10.12 -21.05
CA ALA A 366 -20.58 -11.36 -20.28
C ALA A 366 -19.17 -11.45 -19.64
N ARG A 367 -18.12 -11.10 -20.40
CA ARG A 367 -16.74 -11.09 -19.90
C ARG A 367 -16.54 -10.01 -18.84
N LEU A 368 -17.08 -8.79 -19.06
CA LEU A 368 -17.02 -7.72 -18.07
C LEU A 368 -17.72 -8.10 -16.76
N ARG A 369 -18.89 -8.75 -16.84
CA ARG A 369 -19.60 -9.27 -15.66
C ARG A 369 -18.78 -10.33 -14.92
N GLY A 370 -18.13 -11.25 -15.64
CA GLY A 370 -17.24 -12.24 -15.05
C GLY A 370 -16.07 -11.61 -14.31
N LEU A 371 -15.39 -10.63 -14.90
CA LEU A 371 -14.31 -9.87 -14.29
C LEU A 371 -14.76 -9.10 -13.04
N ALA A 372 -15.91 -8.43 -13.12
CA ALA A 372 -16.48 -7.69 -12.00
C ALA A 372 -16.79 -8.63 -10.81
N HIS A 373 -17.39 -9.78 -11.09
CA HIS A 373 -17.66 -10.81 -10.07
C HIS A 373 -16.35 -11.31 -9.43
N ALA A 374 -15.35 -11.66 -10.23
CA ALA A 374 -14.05 -12.14 -9.77
C ALA A 374 -13.31 -11.08 -8.91
N ALA A 375 -13.43 -9.82 -9.30
CA ALA A 375 -12.82 -8.70 -8.58
C ALA A 375 -13.63 -8.21 -7.36
N GLY A 376 -14.84 -8.73 -7.14
CA GLY A 376 -15.74 -8.26 -6.09
C GLY A 376 -16.28 -6.83 -6.32
N VAL A 377 -16.34 -6.38 -7.58
CA VAL A 377 -16.79 -5.03 -7.97
C VAL A 377 -18.27 -5.09 -8.37
N PRO A 378 -19.13 -4.16 -7.87
CA PRO A 378 -20.51 -4.07 -8.36
C PRO A 378 -20.54 -3.82 -9.86
N PHE A 379 -21.32 -4.63 -10.59
CA PHE A 379 -21.53 -4.46 -12.03
C PHE A 379 -22.95 -3.94 -12.26
N GLY A 380 -23.09 -2.62 -12.42
CA GLY A 380 -24.33 -1.97 -12.84
C GLY A 380 -24.36 -1.84 -14.37
N MET A 381 -25.46 -2.23 -14.99
CA MET A 381 -25.73 -1.82 -16.38
C MET A 381 -26.06 -0.32 -16.34
N HIS A 382 -25.20 0.51 -16.91
CA HIS A 382 -25.49 1.89 -17.27
C HIS A 382 -25.97 1.95 -18.71
#